data_31219e70470f5d24f612c9a7ce291306
#
_entry.id   31219e70470f5d24f612c9a7ce291306
#
_cell.length_a   1.000
_cell.length_b   1.000
_cell.length_c   1.000
_cell.angle_alpha   90.00
_cell.angle_beta   90.00
_cell.angle_gamma   90.00
#
_symmetry.space_group_name_H-M   'P 1'
#
loop_
_entity.id
_entity.type
_entity.pdbx_description
1 polymer ?
#
loop_
_entity_poly.entity_id
_entity_poly.type
_entity_poly.pdbx_seq_one_letter_code
_entity_poly.pdbx_strand_id
1 'polypeptide(L)'
;MQALGSFTILLFDIDGVIRDVAGSYRRALQETVAHYSGWRPDASDIDRLKAEGSWNNDWDASLELLRRRGGSVPDRDALIERFSGFYFGGDPEGDPGNWRGFIGDEPLLVEAQLFEDLSAAGIRWGFVSGAEPPSARFVLQQRLGLVDPPLIAMGDAPDKPDPTGLIRLAERLAAGERPGRIAYLGDTVADVRTVVHARSQRPDWPWCSL
;
A
#
# COMPACT_ATOMS: atom_id res chain seq x y z
N MET A 1 -6.83 24.89 -33.54
CA MET A 1 -7.06 23.85 -32.51
C MET A 1 -5.69 23.34 -32.12
N GLN A 2 -5.10 23.87 -31.05
CA GLN A 2 -3.83 23.30 -30.52
C GLN A 2 -4.15 21.91 -30.05
N ALA A 3 -3.39 20.91 -30.48
CA ALA A 3 -3.41 19.58 -29.92
C ALA A 3 -3.09 19.73 -28.42
N LEU A 4 -4.08 19.52 -27.55
CA LEU A 4 -3.85 19.40 -26.11
C LEU A 4 -2.82 18.31 -25.93
N GLY A 5 -1.63 18.67 -25.44
CA GLY A 5 -0.53 17.73 -25.24
C GLY A 5 -0.99 16.59 -24.37
N SER A 6 -0.81 15.35 -24.84
CA SER A 6 -1.13 14.13 -24.11
C SER A 6 -0.24 14.08 -22.87
N PHE A 7 -0.82 14.21 -21.66
CA PHE A 7 -0.08 14.08 -20.40
C PHE A 7 -0.13 12.64 -19.86
N THR A 8 0.78 12.33 -18.99
CA THR A 8 0.87 11.03 -18.32
C THR A 8 0.45 11.16 -16.86
N ILE A 9 -0.29 10.16 -16.36
CA ILE A 9 -0.53 9.96 -14.95
C ILE A 9 0.29 8.76 -14.49
N LEU A 10 1.06 8.90 -13.42
CA LEU A 10 1.82 7.84 -12.80
C LEU A 10 1.34 7.64 -11.37
N LEU A 11 0.80 6.46 -11.11
CA LEU A 11 0.28 6.07 -9.81
C LEU A 11 1.22 5.02 -9.18
N PHE A 12 1.36 5.07 -7.86
CA PHE A 12 2.26 4.20 -7.12
C PHE A 12 1.50 3.46 -6.02
N ASP A 13 1.81 2.20 -5.79
CA ASP A 13 1.66 1.62 -4.46
C ASP A 13 2.72 2.21 -3.51
N ILE A 14 2.59 1.94 -2.22
CA ILE A 14 3.56 2.39 -1.20
C ILE A 14 4.45 1.24 -0.76
N ASP A 15 3.85 0.15 -0.31
CA ASP A 15 4.57 -0.99 0.23
C ASP A 15 5.23 -1.79 -0.91
N GLY A 16 6.54 -2.05 -0.79
CA GLY A 16 7.32 -2.68 -1.84
C GLY A 16 7.71 -1.78 -3.02
N VAL A 17 7.16 -0.55 -3.10
CA VAL A 17 7.44 0.42 -4.18
C VAL A 17 8.11 1.68 -3.65
N ILE A 18 7.57 2.28 -2.61
CA ILE A 18 8.12 3.50 -1.98
C ILE A 18 8.99 3.15 -0.78
N ARG A 19 8.62 2.12 -0.04
CA ARG A 19 9.35 1.60 1.12
C ARG A 19 9.45 0.09 1.10
N ASP A 20 10.51 -0.44 1.70
CA ASP A 20 10.67 -1.86 1.95
C ASP A 20 10.05 -2.24 3.30
N VAL A 21 8.97 -3.01 3.26
CA VAL A 21 8.21 -3.47 4.44
C VAL A 21 8.64 -4.87 4.94
N ALA A 22 9.63 -5.50 4.32
CA ALA A 22 10.06 -6.85 4.67
C ALA A 22 10.56 -6.93 6.12
N GLY A 23 11.25 -5.88 6.60
CA GLY A 23 11.77 -5.78 7.95
C GLY A 23 10.77 -5.25 8.99
N SER A 24 9.59 -4.82 8.61
CA SER A 24 8.61 -4.17 9.48
C SER A 24 7.25 -4.86 9.47
N TYR A 25 6.46 -4.73 8.41
CA TYR A 25 5.12 -5.29 8.30
C TYR A 25 5.14 -6.82 8.39
N ARG A 26 6.02 -7.48 7.62
CA ARG A 26 6.20 -8.94 7.72
C ARG A 26 6.68 -9.36 9.11
N ARG A 27 7.57 -8.57 9.71
CA ARG A 27 8.03 -8.82 11.07
C ARG A 27 6.91 -8.65 12.08
N ALA A 28 6.05 -7.62 11.95
CA ALA A 28 4.89 -7.43 12.81
C ALA A 28 3.92 -8.63 12.70
N LEU A 29 3.68 -9.15 11.50
CA LEU A 29 2.91 -10.38 11.28
C LEU A 29 3.54 -11.56 12.01
N GLN A 30 4.84 -11.79 11.84
CA GLN A 30 5.57 -12.88 12.49
C GLN A 30 5.51 -12.81 14.02
N GLU A 31 5.75 -11.63 14.59
CA GLU A 31 5.70 -11.41 16.04
C GLU A 31 4.27 -11.55 16.59
N THR A 32 3.26 -11.11 15.84
CA THR A 32 1.86 -11.25 16.22
C THR A 32 1.47 -12.73 16.27
N VAL A 33 1.78 -13.50 15.23
CA VAL A 33 1.52 -14.95 15.22
C VAL A 33 2.28 -15.65 16.32
N ALA A 34 3.55 -15.30 16.54
CA ALA A 34 4.36 -15.87 17.62
C ALA A 34 3.81 -15.56 19.01
N HIS A 35 3.29 -14.35 19.21
CA HIS A 35 2.68 -13.94 20.48
C HIS A 35 1.50 -14.85 20.88
N TYR A 36 0.63 -15.17 19.94
CA TYR A 36 -0.58 -15.96 20.22
C TYR A 36 -0.36 -17.48 20.16
N SER A 37 0.63 -17.97 19.40
CA SER A 37 0.80 -19.41 19.17
C SER A 37 2.10 -20.01 19.71
N GLY A 38 3.06 -19.17 20.09
CA GLY A 38 4.43 -19.60 20.37
C GLY A 38 5.23 -20.05 19.13
N TRP A 39 4.60 -20.04 17.94
CA TRP A 39 5.24 -20.37 16.67
C TRP A 39 5.46 -19.11 15.83
N ARG A 40 6.69 -18.89 15.41
CA ARG A 40 7.04 -17.78 14.51
C ARG A 40 7.10 -18.30 13.08
N PRO A 41 6.17 -17.85 12.17
CA PRO A 41 6.24 -18.23 10.77
C PRO A 41 7.50 -17.66 10.12
N ASP A 42 8.11 -18.38 9.21
CA ASP A 42 9.19 -17.87 8.40
C ASP A 42 8.65 -17.14 7.13
N ALA A 43 9.56 -16.57 6.33
CA ALA A 43 9.17 -15.86 5.12
C ALA A 43 8.44 -16.78 4.14
N SER A 44 8.84 -18.05 4.03
CA SER A 44 8.25 -19.01 3.09
C SER A 44 6.81 -19.42 3.50
N ASP A 45 6.52 -19.42 4.80
CA ASP A 45 5.15 -19.68 5.30
C ASP A 45 4.20 -18.56 4.88
N ILE A 46 4.66 -17.31 5.01
CA ILE A 46 3.90 -16.11 4.64
C ILE A 46 3.73 -16.04 3.13
N ASP A 47 4.80 -16.25 2.36
CA ASP A 47 4.76 -16.20 0.89
C ASP A 47 3.83 -17.27 0.32
N ARG A 48 3.84 -18.48 0.89
CA ARG A 48 2.95 -19.58 0.50
C ARG A 48 1.49 -19.22 0.73
N LEU A 49 1.19 -18.63 1.89
CA LEU A 49 -0.16 -18.17 2.20
C LEU A 49 -0.61 -17.07 1.24
N LYS A 50 0.23 -16.05 1.04
CA LYS A 50 -0.10 -14.92 0.14
C LYS A 50 -0.22 -15.34 -1.32
N ALA A 51 0.51 -16.36 -1.77
CA ALA A 51 0.41 -16.91 -3.13
C ALA A 51 -0.97 -17.52 -3.43
N GLU A 52 -1.78 -17.84 -2.43
CA GLU A 52 -3.17 -18.26 -2.64
C GLU A 52 -4.07 -17.11 -3.16
N GLY A 53 -3.62 -15.86 -3.06
CA GLY A 53 -4.27 -14.68 -3.63
C GLY A 53 -5.46 -14.12 -2.84
N SER A 54 -5.75 -14.69 -1.66
CA SER A 54 -6.86 -14.26 -0.79
C SER A 54 -6.42 -13.55 0.48
N TRP A 55 -5.11 -13.54 0.77
CA TRP A 55 -4.55 -13.14 2.05
C TRP A 55 -3.64 -11.90 1.92
N ASN A 56 -4.07 -10.88 1.18
CA ASN A 56 -3.30 -9.63 1.03
C ASN A 56 -3.29 -8.77 2.30
N ASN A 57 -4.39 -8.79 3.06
CA ASN A 57 -4.47 -8.11 4.35
C ASN A 57 -3.66 -8.88 5.38
N ASP A 58 -2.68 -8.25 6.01
CA ASP A 58 -1.76 -8.91 6.95
C ASP A 58 -2.42 -9.32 8.27
N TRP A 59 -3.47 -8.65 8.69
CA TRP A 59 -4.26 -9.05 9.85
C TRP A 59 -5.02 -10.36 9.59
N ASP A 60 -5.67 -10.45 8.42
CA ASP A 60 -6.41 -11.63 8.01
C ASP A 60 -5.44 -12.80 7.71
N ALA A 61 -4.27 -12.50 7.14
CA ALA A 61 -3.18 -13.47 6.97
C ALA A 61 -2.68 -14.00 8.33
N SER A 62 -2.53 -13.13 9.34
CA SER A 62 -2.13 -13.52 10.69
C SER A 62 -3.16 -14.45 11.34
N LEU A 63 -4.45 -14.10 11.25
CA LEU A 63 -5.56 -14.96 11.75
C LEU A 63 -5.56 -16.32 11.06
N GLU A 64 -5.38 -16.35 9.74
CA GLU A 64 -5.37 -17.60 8.99
C GLU A 64 -4.16 -18.49 9.35
N LEU A 65 -2.98 -17.92 9.54
CA LEU A 65 -1.80 -18.66 10.01
C LEU A 65 -2.05 -19.29 11.39
N LEU A 66 -2.65 -18.52 12.32
CA LEU A 66 -3.03 -19.02 13.64
C LEU A 66 -4.04 -20.17 13.54
N ARG A 67 -5.08 -20.02 12.71
CA ARG A 67 -6.11 -21.04 12.47
C ARG A 67 -5.50 -22.32 11.90
N ARG A 68 -4.63 -22.22 10.91
CA ARG A 68 -3.95 -23.40 10.31
C ARG A 68 -3.02 -24.10 11.29
N ARG A 69 -2.44 -23.34 12.21
CA ARG A 69 -1.59 -23.92 13.27
C ARG A 69 -2.38 -24.69 14.32
N GLY A 70 -3.69 -24.49 14.41
CA GLY A 70 -4.58 -25.19 15.37
C GLY A 70 -4.50 -24.64 16.80
N GLY A 71 -4.02 -23.41 16.97
CA GLY A 71 -3.96 -22.69 18.24
C GLY A 71 -5.22 -21.88 18.54
N SER A 72 -5.22 -21.19 19.68
CA SER A 72 -6.26 -20.21 20.02
C SER A 72 -6.14 -19.01 19.06
N VAL A 73 -7.23 -18.68 18.37
CA VAL A 73 -7.30 -17.52 17.48
C VAL A 73 -7.98 -16.39 18.25
N PRO A 74 -7.30 -15.24 18.43
CA PRO A 74 -7.91 -14.08 19.08
C PRO A 74 -9.04 -13.51 18.20
N ASP A 75 -9.86 -12.62 18.78
CA ASP A 75 -10.72 -11.79 17.96
C ASP A 75 -9.87 -10.82 17.10
N ARG A 76 -10.50 -10.31 16.04
CA ARG A 76 -9.79 -9.50 15.02
C ARG A 76 -9.26 -8.20 15.60
N ASP A 77 -10.00 -7.55 16.49
CA ASP A 77 -9.61 -6.25 17.05
C ASP A 77 -8.42 -6.39 18.00
N ALA A 78 -8.41 -7.44 18.85
CA ALA A 78 -7.27 -7.75 19.71
C ALA A 78 -6.01 -8.12 18.90
N LEU A 79 -6.17 -8.78 17.73
CA LEU A 79 -5.04 -9.07 16.85
C LEU A 79 -4.51 -7.78 16.22
N ILE A 80 -5.39 -6.88 15.75
CA ILE A 80 -5.01 -5.59 15.15
C ILE A 80 -4.26 -4.75 16.18
N GLU A 81 -4.78 -4.63 17.40
CA GLU A 81 -4.11 -3.91 18.49
C GLU A 81 -2.69 -4.45 18.74
N ARG A 82 -2.55 -5.78 18.80
CA ARG A 82 -1.24 -6.41 19.02
C ARG A 82 -0.29 -6.17 17.85
N PHE A 83 -0.77 -6.32 16.62
CA PHE A 83 0.00 -6.06 15.41
C PHE A 83 0.47 -4.61 15.35
N SER A 84 -0.44 -3.66 15.56
CA SER A 84 -0.15 -2.22 15.58
C SER A 84 0.85 -1.87 16.68
N GLY A 85 0.77 -2.52 17.84
CA GLY A 85 1.75 -2.38 18.92
C GLY A 85 3.18 -2.77 18.50
N PHE A 86 3.35 -3.82 17.70
CA PHE A 86 4.67 -4.18 17.14
C PHE A 86 5.07 -3.25 16.00
N TYR A 87 4.14 -2.88 15.14
CA TYR A 87 4.43 -2.13 13.93
C TYR A 87 4.72 -0.65 14.23
N PHE A 88 3.82 0.06 14.91
CA PHE A 88 4.00 1.45 15.28
C PHE A 88 4.84 1.60 16.57
N GLY A 89 4.64 0.71 17.54
CA GLY A 89 5.28 0.83 18.86
C GLY A 89 4.82 2.07 19.65
N GLY A 90 3.62 2.55 19.37
CA GLY A 90 2.97 3.71 19.96
C GLY A 90 1.54 3.83 19.44
N ASP A 91 0.85 4.91 19.81
CA ASP A 91 -0.49 5.21 19.33
C ASP A 91 -0.45 5.55 17.81
N PRO A 92 -1.13 4.78 16.93
CA PRO A 92 -1.16 5.06 15.49
C PRO A 92 -1.75 6.43 15.13
N GLU A 93 -2.67 6.95 15.97
CA GLU A 93 -3.28 8.27 15.77
C GLU A 93 -2.53 9.40 16.50
N GLY A 94 -1.48 9.03 17.25
CA GLY A 94 -0.66 9.96 18.01
C GLY A 94 0.47 10.58 17.19
N ASP A 95 1.40 11.24 17.90
CA ASP A 95 2.60 11.83 17.28
C ASP A 95 3.56 10.71 16.80
N PRO A 96 3.85 10.62 15.49
CA PRO A 96 4.80 9.64 14.94
C PRO A 96 6.21 9.75 15.55
N GLY A 97 6.60 10.89 16.08
CA GLY A 97 7.85 11.07 16.84
C GLY A 97 7.96 10.19 18.08
N ASN A 98 6.83 9.66 18.57
CA ASN A 98 6.77 8.73 19.70
C ASN A 98 6.75 7.25 19.29
N TRP A 99 6.69 6.96 18.01
CA TRP A 99 6.70 5.58 17.54
C TRP A 99 8.06 4.92 17.75
N ARG A 100 8.06 3.70 18.28
CA ARG A 100 9.25 2.90 18.59
C ARG A 100 9.16 1.48 17.99
N GLY A 101 8.19 1.27 17.10
CA GLY A 101 7.96 0.01 16.42
C GLY A 101 8.78 -0.13 15.14
N PHE A 102 8.49 -1.19 14.40
CA PHE A 102 9.27 -1.58 13.22
C PHE A 102 9.17 -0.60 12.05
N ILE A 103 8.11 0.22 12.00
CA ILE A 103 7.90 1.22 10.94
C ILE A 103 9.06 2.25 10.87
N GLY A 104 9.72 2.53 11.99
CA GLY A 104 10.79 3.52 12.05
C GLY A 104 12.01 3.17 11.21
N ASP A 105 12.28 1.88 11.04
CA ASP A 105 13.49 1.36 10.41
C ASP A 105 13.28 0.96 8.92
N GLU A 106 12.10 1.21 8.35
CA GLU A 106 11.79 0.85 6.96
C GLU A 106 12.69 1.60 5.97
N PRO A 107 13.44 0.92 5.09
CA PRO A 107 14.18 1.59 4.03
C PRO A 107 13.25 2.27 3.03
N LEU A 108 13.57 3.50 2.62
CA LEU A 108 12.94 4.12 1.44
C LEU A 108 13.60 3.57 0.17
N LEU A 109 12.77 3.23 -0.81
CA LEU A 109 13.19 2.71 -2.12
C LEU A 109 13.32 3.82 -3.16
N VAL A 110 12.82 5.02 -2.84
CA VAL A 110 12.85 6.21 -3.70
C VAL A 110 13.25 7.45 -2.90
N GLU A 111 13.71 8.46 -3.59
CA GLU A 111 14.02 9.78 -3.03
C GLU A 111 12.92 10.78 -3.40
N ALA A 112 12.74 11.83 -2.58
CA ALA A 112 11.77 12.89 -2.83
C ALA A 112 11.98 13.58 -4.19
N GLN A 113 13.23 13.68 -4.64
CA GLN A 113 13.61 14.27 -5.93
C GLN A 113 12.86 13.65 -7.12
N LEU A 114 12.54 12.34 -7.06
CA LEU A 114 11.74 11.68 -8.10
C LEU A 114 10.43 12.43 -8.36
N PHE A 115 9.72 12.85 -7.31
CA PHE A 115 8.40 13.48 -7.44
C PHE A 115 8.50 14.93 -7.94
N GLU A 116 9.60 15.62 -7.62
CA GLU A 116 9.93 16.92 -8.19
C GLU A 116 10.22 16.79 -9.68
N ASP A 117 11.02 15.81 -10.09
CA ASP A 117 11.36 15.54 -11.48
C ASP A 117 10.13 15.13 -12.31
N LEU A 118 9.24 14.29 -11.75
CA LEU A 118 7.97 13.95 -12.39
C LEU A 118 7.10 15.20 -12.62
N SER A 119 7.00 16.05 -11.62
CA SER A 119 6.22 17.29 -11.69
C SER A 119 6.82 18.24 -12.73
N ALA A 120 8.16 18.39 -12.76
CA ALA A 120 8.87 19.20 -13.74
C ALA A 120 8.70 18.67 -15.18
N ALA A 121 8.57 17.36 -15.35
CA ALA A 121 8.27 16.70 -16.63
C ALA A 121 6.79 16.81 -17.04
N GLY A 122 5.93 17.45 -16.23
CA GLY A 122 4.49 17.55 -16.49
C GLY A 122 3.72 16.23 -16.27
N ILE A 123 4.31 15.27 -15.54
CA ILE A 123 3.67 14.03 -15.16
C ILE A 123 2.87 14.26 -13.87
N ARG A 124 1.59 13.93 -13.90
CA ARG A 124 0.73 13.97 -12.71
C ARG A 124 0.88 12.64 -11.97
N TRP A 125 1.05 12.69 -10.65
CA TRP A 125 1.33 11.49 -9.87
C TRP A 125 0.51 11.43 -8.58
N GLY A 126 0.42 10.23 -7.98
CA GLY A 126 -0.27 10.00 -6.71
C GLY A 126 -0.13 8.56 -6.25
N PHE A 127 -0.74 8.24 -5.10
CA PHE A 127 -0.57 6.97 -4.42
C PHE A 127 -1.90 6.25 -4.21
N VAL A 128 -1.92 4.94 -4.46
CA VAL A 128 -3.06 4.05 -4.17
C VAL A 128 -2.52 2.84 -3.45
N SER A 129 -2.75 2.76 -2.14
CA SER A 129 -2.14 1.74 -1.29
C SER A 129 -3.14 1.11 -0.33
N GLY A 130 -2.89 -0.15 0.01
CA GLY A 130 -3.56 -0.83 1.11
C GLY A 130 -3.00 -0.49 2.49
N ALA A 131 -2.02 0.41 2.59
CA ALA A 131 -1.47 0.85 3.87
C ALA A 131 -2.49 1.66 4.67
N GLU A 132 -2.45 1.50 6.00
CA GLU A 132 -3.25 2.32 6.92
C GLU A 132 -2.93 3.81 6.74
N PRO A 133 -3.94 4.72 6.82
CA PRO A 133 -3.72 6.14 6.61
C PRO A 133 -2.59 6.78 7.45
N PRO A 134 -2.44 6.47 8.76
CA PRO A 134 -1.31 6.99 9.54
C PRO A 134 0.05 6.55 8.99
N SER A 135 0.19 5.27 8.65
CA SER A 135 1.40 4.69 8.09
C SER A 135 1.76 5.29 6.74
N ALA A 136 0.78 5.41 5.82
CA ALA A 136 0.97 6.02 4.51
C ALA A 136 1.41 7.49 4.63
N ARG A 137 0.73 8.28 5.47
CA ARG A 137 1.09 9.68 5.71
C ARG A 137 2.48 9.83 6.33
N PHE A 138 2.84 8.98 7.28
CA PHE A 138 4.18 9.00 7.87
C PHE A 138 5.28 8.84 6.80
N VAL A 139 5.14 7.85 5.93
CA VAL A 139 6.12 7.62 4.85
C VAL A 139 6.16 8.79 3.87
N LEU A 140 5.01 9.20 3.36
CA LEU A 140 4.95 10.19 2.29
C LEU A 140 5.28 11.60 2.78
N GLN A 141 4.75 12.01 3.94
CA GLN A 141 4.89 13.38 4.41
C GLN A 141 6.11 13.56 5.31
N GLN A 142 6.34 12.66 6.29
CA GLN A 142 7.43 12.87 7.24
C GLN A 142 8.76 12.32 6.75
N ARG A 143 8.77 11.18 6.07
CA ARG A 143 10.02 10.58 5.62
C ARG A 143 10.45 11.07 4.24
N LEU A 144 9.52 11.19 3.28
CA LEU A 144 9.79 11.77 1.96
C LEU A 144 9.63 13.28 1.90
N GLY A 145 8.98 13.92 2.88
CA GLY A 145 8.77 15.37 2.90
C GLY A 145 7.77 15.89 1.86
N LEU A 146 6.90 15.03 1.31
CA LEU A 146 5.90 15.43 0.33
C LEU A 146 4.79 16.23 1.01
N VAL A 147 4.42 17.36 0.42
CA VAL A 147 3.35 18.22 0.95
C VAL A 147 2.02 17.81 0.33
N ASP A 148 1.09 17.32 1.16
CA ASP A 148 -0.27 16.92 0.80
C ASP A 148 -0.36 16.07 -0.51
N PRO A 149 0.39 14.95 -0.60
CA PRO A 149 0.44 14.15 -1.80
C PRO A 149 -0.93 13.52 -2.09
N PRO A 150 -1.37 13.45 -3.37
CA PRO A 150 -2.61 12.78 -3.73
C PRO A 150 -2.58 11.30 -3.33
N LEU A 151 -3.46 10.89 -2.42
CA LEU A 151 -3.47 9.56 -1.80
C LEU A 151 -4.88 8.98 -1.78
N ILE A 152 -4.98 7.67 -2.01
CA ILE A 152 -6.05 6.76 -1.63
C ILE A 152 -5.40 5.69 -0.75
N ALA A 153 -5.75 5.66 0.52
CA ALA A 153 -5.24 4.71 1.50
C ALA A 153 -6.31 3.66 1.87
N MET A 154 -5.97 2.74 2.75
CA MET A 154 -6.92 1.77 3.31
C MET A 154 -8.16 2.48 3.86
N GLY A 155 -9.35 1.98 3.51
CA GLY A 155 -10.63 2.53 3.94
C GLY A 155 -11.21 3.64 3.06
N ASP A 156 -10.40 4.29 2.20
CA ASP A 156 -10.89 5.33 1.27
C ASP A 156 -11.64 4.73 0.08
N ALA A 157 -11.36 3.48 -0.28
CA ALA A 157 -11.98 2.71 -1.35
C ALA A 157 -11.95 1.22 -1.00
N PRO A 158 -12.70 0.36 -1.73
CA PRO A 158 -12.55 -1.09 -1.60
C PRO A 158 -11.10 -1.54 -1.86
N ASP A 159 -10.69 -2.60 -1.15
CA ASP A 159 -9.33 -3.13 -1.24
C ASP A 159 -8.99 -3.66 -2.64
N LYS A 160 -7.72 -3.56 -3.02
CA LYS A 160 -7.19 -4.21 -4.22
C LYS A 160 -7.46 -5.73 -4.18
N PRO A 161 -7.92 -6.34 -5.27
CA PRO A 161 -7.87 -5.89 -6.67
C PRO A 161 -9.09 -5.11 -7.17
N ASP A 162 -9.94 -4.54 -6.32
CA ASP A 162 -10.99 -3.62 -6.76
C ASP A 162 -10.36 -2.35 -7.36
N PRO A 163 -10.76 -1.90 -8.57
CA PRO A 163 -10.09 -0.79 -9.25
C PRO A 163 -10.63 0.59 -8.84
N THR A 164 -11.63 0.65 -7.97
CA THR A 164 -12.32 1.90 -7.63
C THR A 164 -11.36 2.99 -7.14
N GLY A 165 -10.42 2.64 -6.24
CA GLY A 165 -9.43 3.58 -5.72
C GLY A 165 -8.52 4.11 -6.82
N LEU A 166 -8.03 3.22 -7.69
CA LEU A 166 -7.16 3.56 -8.81
C LEU A 166 -7.85 4.48 -9.81
N ILE A 167 -9.08 4.15 -10.21
CA ILE A 167 -9.88 4.94 -11.15
C ILE A 167 -10.18 6.32 -10.55
N ARG A 168 -10.65 6.39 -9.29
CA ARG A 168 -10.99 7.65 -8.61
C ARG A 168 -9.79 8.60 -8.53
N LEU A 169 -8.61 8.09 -8.19
CA LEU A 169 -7.42 8.93 -8.13
C LEU A 169 -6.99 9.40 -9.52
N ALA A 170 -7.03 8.53 -10.51
CA ALA A 170 -6.72 8.90 -11.90
C ALA A 170 -7.69 9.98 -12.42
N GLU A 171 -9.00 9.88 -12.13
CA GLU A 171 -10.01 10.90 -12.49
C GLU A 171 -9.74 12.24 -11.82
N ARG A 172 -9.40 12.23 -10.53
CA ARG A 172 -9.01 13.43 -9.78
C ARG A 172 -7.81 14.12 -10.41
N LEU A 173 -6.78 13.34 -10.75
CA LEU A 173 -5.56 13.86 -11.38
C LEU A 173 -5.77 14.29 -12.83
N ALA A 174 -6.69 13.65 -13.54
CA ALA A 174 -7.04 14.02 -14.92
C ALA A 174 -7.76 15.37 -14.99
N ALA A 175 -8.50 15.77 -13.92
CA ALA A 175 -9.19 17.05 -13.83
C ALA A 175 -10.11 17.34 -15.04
N GLY A 176 -10.81 16.33 -15.54
CA GLY A 176 -11.71 16.42 -16.70
C GLY A 176 -11.02 16.33 -18.07
N GLU A 177 -9.71 16.25 -18.12
CA GLU A 177 -8.94 16.04 -19.33
C GLU A 177 -8.73 14.54 -19.62
N ARG A 178 -8.44 14.18 -20.87
CA ARG A 178 -8.14 12.79 -21.24
C ARG A 178 -6.62 12.55 -21.18
N PRO A 179 -6.14 11.66 -20.30
CA PRO A 179 -4.72 11.32 -20.27
C PRO A 179 -4.28 10.54 -21.51
N GLY A 180 -3.03 10.72 -21.92
CA GLY A 180 -2.41 9.92 -22.98
C GLY A 180 -1.85 8.59 -22.47
N ARG A 181 -1.58 8.49 -21.18
CA ARG A 181 -1.13 7.26 -20.49
C ARG A 181 -1.47 7.33 -19.01
N ILE A 182 -1.89 6.21 -18.45
CA ILE A 182 -2.01 6.01 -17.01
C ILE A 182 -1.21 4.75 -16.67
N ALA A 183 -0.17 4.90 -15.86
CA ALA A 183 0.64 3.80 -15.41
C ALA A 183 0.52 3.63 -13.89
N TYR A 184 0.49 2.38 -13.44
CA TYR A 184 0.49 2.04 -12.02
C TYR A 184 1.66 1.11 -11.70
N LEU A 185 2.51 1.54 -10.77
CA LEU A 185 3.60 0.74 -10.19
C LEU A 185 3.08 0.03 -8.95
N GLY A 186 3.19 -1.30 -8.95
CA GLY A 186 2.86 -2.14 -7.82
C GLY A 186 3.69 -3.42 -7.85
N ASP A 187 3.96 -4.01 -6.69
CA ASP A 187 4.84 -5.17 -6.55
C ASP A 187 4.08 -6.50 -6.37
N THR A 188 2.74 -6.45 -6.33
CA THR A 188 1.92 -7.63 -6.05
C THR A 188 1.02 -8.05 -7.21
N VAL A 189 0.56 -9.30 -7.18
CA VAL A 189 -0.46 -9.80 -8.12
C VAL A 189 -1.77 -9.01 -8.01
N ALA A 190 -2.10 -8.50 -6.81
CA ALA A 190 -3.30 -7.68 -6.60
C ALA A 190 -3.20 -6.37 -7.38
N ASP A 191 -2.02 -5.75 -7.45
CA ASP A 191 -1.79 -4.52 -8.20
C ASP A 191 -2.00 -4.72 -9.70
N VAL A 192 -1.42 -5.79 -10.26
CA VAL A 192 -1.63 -6.16 -11.66
C VAL A 192 -3.11 -6.38 -11.96
N ARG A 193 -3.81 -7.12 -11.09
CA ARG A 193 -5.26 -7.37 -11.24
C ARG A 193 -6.07 -6.08 -11.16
N THR A 194 -5.69 -5.15 -10.26
CA THR A 194 -6.33 -3.84 -10.14
C THR A 194 -6.29 -3.09 -11.47
N VAL A 195 -5.15 -3.09 -12.16
CA VAL A 195 -5.01 -2.46 -13.49
C VAL A 195 -5.84 -3.19 -14.55
N VAL A 196 -5.89 -4.53 -14.52
CA VAL A 196 -6.73 -5.32 -15.44
C VAL A 196 -8.21 -4.98 -15.26
N HIS A 197 -8.68 -4.88 -14.01
CA HIS A 197 -10.05 -4.50 -13.68
C HIS A 197 -10.35 -3.04 -14.07
N ALA A 198 -9.41 -2.11 -13.81
CA ALA A 198 -9.54 -0.71 -14.24
C ALA A 198 -9.67 -0.61 -15.77
N ARG A 199 -8.89 -1.37 -16.52
CA ARG A 199 -8.97 -1.45 -17.98
C ARG A 199 -10.33 -1.98 -18.47
N SER A 200 -10.92 -2.91 -17.74
CA SER A 200 -12.25 -3.45 -18.05
C SER A 200 -13.36 -2.45 -17.76
N GLN A 201 -13.26 -1.68 -16.67
CA GLN A 201 -14.29 -0.69 -16.28
C GLN A 201 -14.16 0.63 -17.04
N ARG A 202 -12.93 1.03 -17.41
CA ARG A 202 -12.63 2.26 -18.15
C ARG A 202 -11.77 1.95 -19.38
N PRO A 203 -12.35 1.25 -20.38
CA PRO A 203 -11.62 0.84 -21.61
C PRO A 203 -11.23 2.02 -22.50
N ASP A 204 -11.86 3.17 -22.30
CA ASP A 204 -11.55 4.43 -22.96
C ASP A 204 -10.22 5.06 -22.48
N TRP A 205 -9.65 4.59 -21.37
CA TRP A 205 -8.43 5.11 -20.76
C TRP A 205 -7.23 4.17 -20.96
N PRO A 206 -6.04 4.72 -21.26
CA PRO A 206 -4.85 3.94 -21.62
C PRO A 206 -4.08 3.45 -20.38
N TRP A 207 -4.61 2.44 -19.72
CA TRP A 207 -4.04 1.83 -18.51
C TRP A 207 -2.82 0.96 -18.82
N CYS A 208 -1.79 1.04 -17.96
CA CYS A 208 -0.57 0.25 -17.99
C CYS A 208 -0.16 -0.17 -16.58
N SER A 209 0.26 -1.42 -16.40
CA SER A 209 0.94 -1.90 -15.20
C SER A 209 2.45 -1.88 -15.45
N LEU A 210 3.21 -1.44 -14.47
CA LEU A 210 4.68 -1.41 -14.44
C LEU A 210 5.20 -2.29 -13.31
#